data_a634c48c2432fb372eca02ff371cd733
#
_entry.id   a634c48c2432fb372eca02ff371cd733
#
_cell.length_a   1.000
_cell.length_b   1.000
_cell.length_c   1.000
_cell.angle_alpha   90.00
_cell.angle_beta   90.00
_cell.angle_gamma   90.00
#
_symmetry.space_group_name_H-M   'P 1'
#
loop_
_entity.id
_entity.type
_entity.pdbx_description
1 polymer ?
#
loop_
_entity_poly.entity_id
_entity_poly.type
_entity_poly.pdbx_seq_one_letter_code
_entity_poly.pdbx_strand_id
1 'polypeptide(L)'
;MRLAAFILSCCLFLQSAPARAAEPDVPEGWTISKVVVLASSGVRAPTHFEEQLQSMELGRTWKEWGVGAGELTQRGAGLIQAMWMPFGIELRKLGMFPASGCPDPADVYVRSDTLQRTRTASSALLDGIAPECRLGYRVSGEEKDPLFHALREGWCPITSAASAAAQVIASLPQGSLDGLTESLGPSFDLLNGLLRPVNKEMCERYSFPNCHVDEMPSSVTVSPTGNRVVITGGLGMASGFSELFIMEYSQGPEDWNSSALGPVSGQSGMLSEEQIGELWNIPTLTHGAVNRAPVVAQAQASGLLSEIASALSGTNRVPAVNRARLVVFMGSENNVGRVAGLAGFSWKVPGIRAETPLLPGCSMAFELWNTPSGPQVRCFFITLSIRALHEKIPVAVNGRYAVIEPLVLPVFGEDGEAVVMPLSRFEKIASSRVRNACVPPEPSVVREVVTQGSGGSHR
;
A
#
# COMPACT_ATOMS: atom_id res chain seq x y z
N MET A 1 -74.20 0.71 4.69
CA MET A 1 -73.20 0.09 3.84
C MET A 1 -72.07 1.11 3.62
N ARG A 2 -70.96 0.96 4.32
CA ARG A 2 -69.77 1.82 4.14
C ARG A 2 -68.63 0.93 3.71
N LEU A 3 -68.12 1.14 2.49
CA LEU A 3 -66.95 0.50 1.95
C LEU A 3 -65.72 1.12 2.62
N ALA A 4 -64.87 0.30 3.28
CA ALA A 4 -63.56 0.66 3.72
C ALA A 4 -62.54 0.36 2.62
N ALA A 5 -61.85 1.41 2.16
CA ALA A 5 -60.72 1.28 1.22
C ALA A 5 -59.46 1.01 2.00
N PHE A 6 -58.80 -0.14 1.74
CA PHE A 6 -57.46 -0.49 2.23
C PHE A 6 -56.42 0.21 1.33
N ILE A 7 -55.72 1.15 1.88
CA ILE A 7 -54.55 1.74 1.20
C ILE A 7 -53.34 0.89 1.59
N LEU A 8 -52.85 0.12 0.60
CA LEU A 8 -51.61 -0.64 0.70
C LEU A 8 -50.44 0.32 0.47
N SER A 9 -49.77 0.71 1.57
CA SER A 9 -48.58 1.53 1.51
C SER A 9 -47.41 0.64 1.09
N CYS A 10 -47.00 0.79 -0.17
CA CYS A 10 -45.84 0.12 -0.74
C CYS A 10 -44.59 0.93 -0.32
N CYS A 11 -43.92 0.52 0.75
CA CYS A 11 -42.61 1.04 1.10
C CYS A 11 -41.58 0.60 0.07
N LEU A 12 -41.32 1.44 -0.90
CA LEU A 12 -40.17 1.32 -1.79
C LEU A 12 -38.90 1.57 -0.95
N PHE A 13 -38.22 0.50 -0.56
CA PHE A 13 -36.84 0.57 -0.13
C PHE A 13 -36.00 0.97 -1.34
N LEU A 14 -35.72 2.25 -1.46
CA LEU A 14 -34.63 2.75 -2.29
C LEU A 14 -33.33 2.26 -1.64
N GLN A 15 -32.82 1.12 -2.12
CA GLN A 15 -31.43 0.76 -1.91
C GLN A 15 -30.60 1.86 -2.57
N SER A 16 -30.00 2.72 -1.77
CA SER A 16 -28.96 3.64 -2.23
C SER A 16 -27.80 2.77 -2.74
N ALA A 17 -27.65 2.71 -4.06
CA ALA A 17 -26.46 2.20 -4.68
C ALA A 17 -25.26 2.96 -4.09
N PRO A 18 -24.13 2.29 -3.77
CA PRO A 18 -22.95 2.96 -3.32
C PRO A 18 -22.58 4.01 -4.37
N ALA A 19 -22.39 5.26 -3.91
CA ALA A 19 -21.97 6.34 -4.78
C ALA A 19 -20.66 5.93 -5.44
N ARG A 20 -20.74 5.59 -6.72
CA ARG A 20 -19.59 5.45 -7.59
C ARG A 20 -18.86 6.79 -7.48
N ALA A 21 -17.63 6.80 -6.98
CA ALA A 21 -16.79 7.97 -7.08
C ALA A 21 -16.76 8.31 -8.58
N ALA A 22 -17.33 9.46 -8.94
CA ALA A 22 -17.40 9.87 -10.32
C ALA A 22 -15.96 9.87 -10.85
N GLU A 23 -15.67 9.02 -11.84
CA GLU A 23 -14.45 9.16 -12.63
C GLU A 23 -14.41 10.63 -13.05
N PRO A 24 -13.34 11.36 -12.77
CA PRO A 24 -13.26 12.73 -13.23
C PRO A 24 -13.30 12.68 -14.75
N ASP A 25 -14.36 13.21 -15.35
CA ASP A 25 -14.53 13.28 -16.79
C ASP A 25 -13.24 13.79 -17.40
N VAL A 26 -12.73 13.08 -18.41
CA VAL A 26 -11.57 13.52 -19.16
C VAL A 26 -12.00 14.75 -19.96
N PRO A 27 -11.41 15.94 -19.71
CA PRO A 27 -11.80 17.13 -20.42
C PRO A 27 -11.62 16.97 -21.92
N GLU A 28 -12.46 17.63 -22.72
CA GLU A 28 -12.37 17.59 -24.17
C GLU A 28 -10.98 18.05 -24.64
N GLY A 29 -10.39 17.32 -25.57
CA GLY A 29 -9.05 17.59 -26.09
C GLY A 29 -7.89 17.08 -25.26
N TRP A 30 -8.16 16.38 -24.15
CA TRP A 30 -7.10 15.70 -23.39
C TRP A 30 -6.87 14.29 -23.92
N THR A 31 -5.60 13.93 -24.11
CA THR A 31 -5.19 12.58 -24.52
C THR A 31 -4.09 12.07 -23.60
N ILE A 32 -4.27 10.87 -23.07
CA ILE A 32 -3.26 10.25 -22.21
C ILE A 32 -2.08 9.73 -23.04
N SER A 33 -0.87 10.00 -22.61
CA SER A 33 0.35 9.56 -23.30
C SER A 33 1.16 8.54 -22.53
N LYS A 34 1.14 8.61 -21.20
CA LYS A 34 1.90 7.69 -20.33
C LYS A 34 1.22 7.55 -18.96
N VAL A 35 1.36 6.37 -18.38
CA VAL A 35 1.02 6.12 -16.97
C VAL A 35 2.27 5.55 -16.28
N VAL A 36 2.64 6.14 -15.14
CA VAL A 36 3.70 5.64 -14.26
C VAL A 36 3.07 5.24 -12.94
N VAL A 37 3.31 4.02 -12.51
CA VAL A 37 2.73 3.46 -11.27
C VAL A 37 3.84 3.09 -10.31
N LEU A 38 3.73 3.52 -9.07
CA LEU A 38 4.47 2.98 -7.94
C LEU A 38 3.51 2.09 -7.15
N ALA A 39 3.69 0.78 -7.24
CA ALA A 39 2.81 -0.24 -6.67
C ALA A 39 3.43 -0.95 -5.47
N SER A 40 2.59 -1.47 -4.58
CA SER A 40 2.99 -2.33 -3.48
C SER A 40 2.47 -3.76 -3.65
N SER A 41 3.06 -4.71 -2.87
CA SER A 41 2.90 -6.14 -3.11
C SER A 41 1.58 -6.77 -2.65
N GLY A 42 0.90 -6.26 -1.63
CA GLY A 42 -0.38 -6.81 -1.18
C GLY A 42 -0.31 -7.76 0.03
N VAL A 43 -1.36 -8.56 0.19
CA VAL A 43 -1.56 -9.42 1.38
C VAL A 43 -0.50 -10.51 1.45
N ARG A 44 0.24 -10.53 2.54
CA ARG A 44 1.42 -11.37 2.77
C ARG A 44 1.42 -12.01 4.16
N ALA A 45 2.19 -13.07 4.34
CA ALA A 45 2.49 -13.57 5.67
C ALA A 45 3.26 -12.48 6.47
N PRO A 46 3.09 -12.43 7.80
CA PRO A 46 3.87 -11.55 8.66
C PRO A 46 5.38 -11.77 8.46
N THR A 47 6.15 -10.72 8.67
CA THR A 47 7.62 -10.83 8.76
C THR A 47 7.99 -11.31 10.17
N HIS A 48 9.27 -11.30 10.56
CA HIS A 48 9.86 -11.84 11.82
C HIS A 48 9.14 -11.50 13.14
N PHE A 49 7.92 -10.99 13.07
CA PHE A 49 7.11 -10.62 14.22
C PHE A 49 6.58 -11.84 14.99
N GLU A 50 6.50 -12.99 14.34
CA GLU A 50 5.93 -14.22 14.89
C GLU A 50 6.73 -14.74 16.10
N GLU A 51 8.06 -14.68 16.07
CA GLU A 51 8.90 -15.06 17.22
C GLU A 51 8.69 -14.14 18.43
N GLN A 52 8.50 -12.84 18.20
CA GLN A 52 8.19 -11.88 19.24
C GLN A 52 6.78 -12.09 19.80
N LEU A 53 5.81 -12.45 18.96
CA LEU A 53 4.45 -12.77 19.36
C LEU A 53 4.39 -14.02 20.21
N GLN A 54 5.12 -15.08 19.85
CA GLN A 54 5.21 -16.31 20.62
C GLN A 54 5.87 -16.08 21.99
N SER A 55 6.90 -15.23 22.04
CA SER A 55 7.59 -14.89 23.30
C SER A 55 6.72 -14.08 24.28
N MET A 56 5.60 -13.50 23.82
CA MET A 56 4.74 -12.65 24.64
C MET A 56 3.54 -13.38 25.26
N GLU A 57 3.48 -14.71 25.17
CA GLU A 57 2.40 -15.54 25.74
C GLU A 57 0.99 -15.00 25.46
N LEU A 58 0.74 -14.51 24.24
CA LEU A 58 -0.53 -13.89 23.88
C LEU A 58 -1.73 -14.86 23.95
N GLY A 59 -1.47 -16.11 24.31
CA GLY A 59 -2.50 -17.14 24.54
C GLY A 59 -3.40 -17.39 23.34
N ARG A 60 -2.92 -17.02 22.15
CA ARG A 60 -3.60 -17.17 20.90
C ARG A 60 -2.74 -18.02 19.93
N THR A 61 -3.38 -18.96 19.25
CA THR A 61 -2.73 -19.68 18.15
C THR A 61 -2.92 -18.90 16.88
N TRP A 62 -1.82 -18.46 16.26
CA TRP A 62 -1.85 -17.78 14.97
C TRP A 62 -1.97 -18.82 13.86
N LYS A 63 -2.69 -18.43 12.78
CA LYS A 63 -2.89 -19.29 11.63
C LYS A 63 -1.57 -19.53 10.90
N GLU A 64 -1.40 -20.73 10.35
CA GLU A 64 -0.37 -21.00 9.35
C GLU A 64 -0.72 -20.30 8.04
N TRP A 65 0.25 -19.59 7.47
CA TRP A 65 0.04 -18.76 6.28
C TRP A 65 0.22 -19.52 4.96
N GLY A 66 0.74 -20.75 5.00
CA GLY A 66 1.02 -21.58 3.82
C GLY A 66 2.14 -21.06 2.92
N VAL A 67 2.81 -19.97 3.31
CA VAL A 67 3.94 -19.35 2.64
C VAL A 67 4.97 -18.89 3.67
N GLY A 68 6.21 -18.63 3.25
CA GLY A 68 7.27 -18.13 4.12
C GLY A 68 6.98 -16.73 4.69
N ALA A 69 7.69 -16.39 5.77
CA ALA A 69 7.57 -15.08 6.42
C ALA A 69 7.79 -13.93 5.42
N GLY A 70 6.84 -13.00 5.36
CA GLY A 70 6.87 -11.85 4.46
C GLY A 70 6.59 -12.17 2.98
N GLU A 71 6.25 -13.42 2.64
CA GLU A 71 5.88 -13.79 1.28
C GLU A 71 4.42 -13.48 0.96
N LEU A 72 4.16 -13.11 -0.30
CA LEU A 72 2.81 -12.87 -0.80
C LEU A 72 2.02 -14.17 -0.78
N THR A 73 0.80 -14.11 -0.23
CA THR A 73 -0.09 -15.27 -0.24
C THR A 73 -0.74 -15.48 -1.61
N GLN A 74 -1.28 -16.68 -1.85
CA GLN A 74 -2.05 -16.95 -3.07
C GLN A 74 -3.25 -15.99 -3.19
N ARG A 75 -3.94 -15.73 -2.07
CA ARG A 75 -5.03 -14.75 -2.04
C ARG A 75 -4.53 -13.34 -2.35
N GLY A 76 -3.38 -12.93 -1.78
CA GLY A 76 -2.76 -11.64 -2.08
C GLY A 76 -2.49 -11.45 -3.57
N ALA A 77 -1.97 -12.48 -4.24
CA ALA A 77 -1.78 -12.46 -5.69
C ALA A 77 -3.11 -12.34 -6.45
N GLY A 78 -4.14 -13.09 -6.04
CA GLY A 78 -5.48 -13.01 -6.64
C GLY A 78 -6.14 -11.64 -6.48
N LEU A 79 -5.98 -10.99 -5.31
CA LEU A 79 -6.47 -9.63 -5.08
C LEU A 79 -5.78 -8.61 -6.00
N ILE A 80 -4.45 -8.71 -6.15
CA ILE A 80 -3.69 -7.85 -7.08
C ILE A 80 -4.20 -8.05 -8.52
N GLN A 81 -4.30 -9.28 -8.98
CA GLN A 81 -4.79 -9.56 -10.33
C GLN A 81 -6.19 -8.99 -10.55
N ALA A 82 -7.14 -9.27 -9.65
CA ALA A 82 -8.52 -8.81 -9.76
C ALA A 82 -8.64 -7.27 -9.72
N MET A 83 -7.85 -6.60 -8.89
CA MET A 83 -7.81 -5.15 -8.78
C MET A 83 -7.29 -4.47 -10.05
N TRP A 84 -6.33 -5.09 -10.75
CA TRP A 84 -5.72 -4.49 -11.95
C TRP A 84 -6.45 -4.79 -13.25
N MET A 85 -7.45 -5.69 -13.26
CA MET A 85 -8.26 -5.96 -14.44
C MET A 85 -9.04 -4.74 -14.95
N PRO A 86 -9.70 -3.91 -14.12
CA PRO A 86 -10.34 -2.67 -14.57
C PRO A 86 -9.37 -1.72 -15.26
N PHE A 87 -8.14 -1.62 -14.76
CA PHE A 87 -7.10 -0.77 -15.39
C PHE A 87 -6.72 -1.27 -16.76
N GLY A 88 -6.58 -2.57 -16.96
CA GLY A 88 -6.33 -3.15 -18.29
C GLY A 88 -7.45 -2.80 -19.28
N ILE A 89 -8.70 -2.82 -18.84
CA ILE A 89 -9.86 -2.40 -19.64
C ILE A 89 -9.78 -0.91 -19.95
N GLU A 90 -9.48 -0.08 -18.95
CA GLU A 90 -9.42 1.38 -19.11
C GLU A 90 -8.27 1.81 -20.02
N LEU A 91 -7.09 1.22 -19.90
CA LEU A 91 -5.97 1.48 -20.78
C LEU A 91 -6.29 1.21 -22.26
N ARG A 92 -7.18 0.21 -22.53
CA ARG A 92 -7.68 -0.06 -23.88
C ARG A 92 -8.67 1.01 -24.36
N LYS A 93 -9.62 1.42 -23.52
CA LYS A 93 -10.58 2.47 -23.82
C LYS A 93 -9.88 3.81 -24.12
N LEU A 94 -8.81 4.11 -23.37
CA LEU A 94 -7.99 5.30 -23.55
C LEU A 94 -7.03 5.21 -24.75
N GLY A 95 -7.04 4.10 -25.51
CA GLY A 95 -6.17 3.89 -26.66
C GLY A 95 -4.69 3.73 -26.32
N MET A 96 -4.37 3.47 -25.06
CA MET A 96 -2.99 3.16 -24.64
C MET A 96 -2.59 1.74 -25.03
N PHE A 97 -3.54 0.82 -25.02
CA PHE A 97 -3.39 -0.55 -25.51
C PHE A 97 -4.34 -0.81 -26.68
N PRO A 98 -4.06 -1.79 -27.55
CA PRO A 98 -4.97 -2.16 -28.61
C PRO A 98 -6.31 -2.60 -28.03
N ALA A 99 -7.41 -2.30 -28.75
CA ALA A 99 -8.76 -2.64 -28.30
C ALA A 99 -8.97 -4.16 -28.09
N SER A 100 -8.22 -4.99 -28.79
CA SER A 100 -8.18 -6.44 -28.66
C SER A 100 -6.76 -6.98 -28.83
N GLY A 101 -6.51 -8.18 -28.31
CA GLY A 101 -5.19 -8.81 -28.34
C GLY A 101 -4.23 -8.25 -27.27
N CYS A 102 -2.97 -8.60 -27.38
CA CYS A 102 -1.94 -8.20 -26.44
C CYS A 102 -1.33 -6.83 -26.77
N PRO A 103 -1.00 -6.02 -25.77
CA PRO A 103 -0.18 -4.83 -25.99
C PRO A 103 1.21 -5.23 -26.50
N ASP A 104 1.87 -4.32 -27.23
CA ASP A 104 3.29 -4.49 -27.56
C ASP A 104 4.08 -4.57 -26.23
N PRO A 105 4.91 -5.60 -26.04
CA PRO A 105 5.77 -5.67 -24.85
C PRO A 105 6.64 -4.43 -24.64
N ALA A 106 6.93 -3.70 -25.69
CA ALA A 106 7.67 -2.44 -25.63
C ALA A 106 6.88 -1.27 -25.02
N ASP A 107 5.55 -1.36 -25.01
CA ASP A 107 4.67 -0.36 -24.38
C ASP A 107 4.55 -0.57 -22.86
N VAL A 108 5.08 -1.69 -22.33
CA VAL A 108 4.98 -2.03 -20.92
C VAL A 108 6.38 -2.23 -20.31
N TYR A 109 6.69 -1.46 -19.29
CA TYR A 109 7.90 -1.61 -18.52
C TYR A 109 7.55 -1.83 -17.05
N VAL A 110 7.95 -2.97 -16.49
CA VAL A 110 7.77 -3.28 -15.06
C VAL A 110 9.13 -3.56 -14.44
N ARG A 111 9.52 -2.83 -13.39
CA ARG A 111 10.66 -3.11 -12.53
C ARG A 111 10.18 -3.53 -11.16
N SER A 112 10.48 -4.75 -10.77
CA SER A 112 10.16 -5.32 -9.46
C SER A 112 11.36 -5.22 -8.53
N ASP A 113 11.11 -4.95 -7.25
CA ASP A 113 12.04 -5.28 -6.20
C ASP A 113 12.32 -6.81 -6.19
N THR A 114 13.42 -7.22 -5.57
CA THR A 114 13.94 -8.60 -5.60
C THR A 114 13.18 -9.59 -4.73
N LEU A 115 12.34 -9.11 -3.82
CA LEU A 115 11.60 -9.95 -2.87
C LEU A 115 10.55 -10.85 -3.56
N GLN A 116 10.30 -12.05 -3.01
CA GLN A 116 9.28 -12.95 -3.54
C GLN A 116 7.94 -12.25 -3.73
N ARG A 117 7.46 -11.53 -2.68
CA ARG A 117 6.16 -10.86 -2.73
C ARG A 117 6.01 -9.84 -3.85
N THR A 118 7.05 -9.07 -4.15
CA THR A 118 7.01 -8.05 -5.20
C THR A 118 7.09 -8.67 -6.59
N ARG A 119 7.88 -9.73 -6.76
CA ARG A 119 7.97 -10.48 -8.01
C ARG A 119 6.64 -11.16 -8.34
N THR A 120 6.03 -11.84 -7.35
CA THR A 120 4.72 -12.48 -7.51
C THR A 120 3.63 -11.45 -7.77
N ALA A 121 3.65 -10.30 -7.07
CA ALA A 121 2.71 -9.19 -7.33
C ALA A 121 2.89 -8.59 -8.73
N SER A 122 4.14 -8.50 -9.24
CA SER A 122 4.40 -8.04 -10.62
C SER A 122 3.77 -8.97 -11.65
N SER A 123 3.89 -10.29 -11.46
CA SER A 123 3.22 -11.27 -12.33
C SER A 123 1.70 -11.12 -12.26
N ALA A 124 1.13 -11.04 -11.05
CA ALA A 124 -0.30 -10.91 -10.85
C ALA A 124 -0.88 -9.60 -11.44
N LEU A 125 -0.14 -8.49 -11.33
CA LEU A 125 -0.50 -7.21 -11.95
C LEU A 125 -0.53 -7.34 -13.48
N LEU A 126 0.51 -7.92 -14.09
CA LEU A 126 0.59 -8.12 -15.53
C LEU A 126 -0.54 -9.03 -16.04
N ASP A 127 -0.82 -10.11 -15.30
CA ASP A 127 -1.95 -11.02 -15.61
C ASP A 127 -3.31 -10.32 -15.44
N GLY A 128 -3.41 -9.31 -14.56
CA GLY A 128 -4.61 -8.48 -14.40
C GLY A 128 -4.81 -7.54 -15.58
N ILE A 129 -3.81 -6.73 -15.94
CA ILE A 129 -3.94 -5.72 -16.99
C ILE A 129 -4.03 -6.29 -18.41
N ALA A 130 -3.40 -7.44 -18.66
CA ALA A 130 -3.35 -8.08 -19.96
C ALA A 130 -3.39 -9.62 -19.83
N PRO A 131 -4.56 -10.18 -19.47
CA PRO A 131 -4.69 -11.64 -19.30
C PRO A 131 -4.26 -12.38 -20.57
N GLU A 132 -3.59 -13.53 -20.40
CA GLU A 132 -3.09 -14.39 -21.49
C GLU A 132 -1.93 -13.82 -22.31
N CYS A 133 -1.52 -12.57 -22.05
CA CYS A 133 -0.40 -11.97 -22.75
C CYS A 133 0.91 -12.31 -22.06
N ARG A 134 1.93 -12.61 -22.86
CA ARG A 134 3.28 -12.83 -22.36
C ARG A 134 4.00 -11.50 -22.18
N LEU A 135 3.75 -10.87 -21.04
CA LEU A 135 4.48 -9.69 -20.60
C LEU A 135 5.53 -10.07 -19.58
N GLY A 136 6.55 -9.26 -19.43
CA GLY A 136 7.63 -9.52 -18.48
C GLY A 136 7.84 -8.37 -17.51
N TYR A 137 8.53 -8.68 -16.41
CA TYR A 137 9.07 -7.68 -15.49
C TYR A 137 10.58 -7.85 -15.35
N ARG A 138 11.23 -6.78 -14.93
CA ARG A 138 12.67 -6.73 -14.70
C ARG A 138 12.96 -6.71 -13.22
N VAL A 139 13.99 -7.42 -12.81
CA VAL A 139 14.44 -7.51 -11.43
C VAL A 139 15.97 -7.35 -11.38
N SER A 140 16.49 -6.65 -10.37
CA SER A 140 17.93 -6.56 -10.14
C SER A 140 18.55 -7.95 -9.97
N GLY A 141 19.78 -8.12 -10.46
CA GLY A 141 20.59 -9.30 -10.18
C GLY A 141 21.23 -9.29 -8.79
N GLU A 142 21.14 -8.21 -8.05
CA GLU A 142 21.61 -8.03 -6.70
C GLU A 142 20.63 -8.65 -5.69
N GLU A 143 21.09 -8.94 -4.47
CA GLU A 143 20.22 -9.49 -3.41
C GLU A 143 19.07 -8.53 -3.07
N LYS A 144 19.36 -7.23 -3.02
CA LYS A 144 18.38 -6.16 -2.84
C LYS A 144 18.60 -5.08 -3.88
N ASP A 145 17.53 -4.55 -4.43
CA ASP A 145 17.59 -3.44 -5.37
C ASP A 145 17.70 -2.10 -4.61
N PRO A 146 18.83 -1.36 -4.77
CA PRO A 146 19.00 -0.07 -4.09
C PRO A 146 17.91 0.95 -4.40
N LEU A 147 17.23 0.84 -5.53
CA LEU A 147 16.11 1.71 -5.87
C LEU A 147 14.98 1.64 -4.83
N PHE A 148 14.70 0.45 -4.31
CA PHE A 148 13.66 0.22 -3.31
C PHE A 148 14.20 0.20 -1.88
N HIS A 149 15.51 -0.01 -1.69
CA HIS A 149 16.18 -0.22 -0.40
C HIS A 149 17.38 0.70 -0.16
N ALA A 150 17.40 1.91 -0.71
CA ALA A 150 18.57 2.80 -0.70
C ALA A 150 19.21 2.98 0.69
N LEU A 151 18.42 3.16 1.75
CA LEU A 151 18.94 3.32 3.10
C LEU A 151 19.58 2.03 3.63
N ARG A 152 18.92 0.88 3.41
CA ARG A 152 19.43 -0.43 3.85
C ARG A 152 20.73 -0.82 3.18
N GLU A 153 20.88 -0.47 1.92
CA GLU A 153 22.09 -0.73 1.12
C GLU A 153 23.18 0.32 1.35
N GLY A 154 22.94 1.28 2.24
CA GLY A 154 23.96 2.25 2.65
C GLY A 154 24.25 3.37 1.63
N TRP A 155 23.42 3.53 0.61
CA TRP A 155 23.59 4.59 -0.38
C TRP A 155 23.41 5.98 0.21
N CYS A 156 22.55 6.11 1.21
CA CYS A 156 22.29 7.38 1.86
C CYS A 156 22.02 7.19 3.36
N PRO A 157 23.06 6.83 4.14
CA PRO A 157 22.88 6.52 5.56
C PRO A 157 22.50 7.76 6.36
N ILE A 158 21.73 7.55 7.42
CA ILE A 158 21.41 8.58 8.42
C ILE A 158 22.66 8.84 9.28
N THR A 159 23.21 10.03 9.18
CA THR A 159 24.45 10.39 9.88
C THR A 159 24.23 10.95 11.28
N SER A 160 23.01 11.40 11.60
CA SER A 160 22.65 11.93 12.92
C SER A 160 21.37 11.29 13.44
N ALA A 161 21.48 10.37 14.39
CA ALA A 161 20.35 9.73 15.04
C ALA A 161 19.44 10.75 15.74
N ALA A 162 20.01 11.73 16.43
CA ALA A 162 19.25 12.77 17.12
C ALA A 162 18.42 13.63 16.14
N SER A 163 19.02 14.03 15.01
CA SER A 163 18.30 14.79 13.98
C SER A 163 17.16 13.96 13.34
N ALA A 164 17.42 12.68 13.06
CA ALA A 164 16.40 11.81 12.52
C ALA A 164 15.22 11.61 13.49
N ALA A 165 15.52 11.36 14.76
CA ALA A 165 14.49 11.23 15.80
C ALA A 165 13.67 12.52 15.94
N ALA A 166 14.31 13.68 15.97
CA ALA A 166 13.61 14.97 16.03
C ALA A 166 12.70 15.19 14.81
N GLN A 167 13.13 14.81 13.60
CA GLN A 167 12.32 14.94 12.39
C GLN A 167 11.13 13.97 12.38
N VAL A 168 11.30 12.74 12.88
CA VAL A 168 10.18 11.79 13.05
C VAL A 168 9.15 12.36 14.02
N ILE A 169 9.59 12.87 15.17
CA ILE A 169 8.70 13.49 16.17
C ILE A 169 8.00 14.72 15.57
N ALA A 170 8.71 15.56 14.84
CA ALA A 170 8.14 16.73 14.16
C ALA A 170 7.12 16.37 13.06
N SER A 171 7.17 15.14 12.52
CA SER A 171 6.18 14.63 11.56
C SER A 171 4.88 14.15 12.23
N LEU A 172 4.84 14.06 13.56
CA LEU A 172 3.66 13.67 14.31
C LEU A 172 2.72 14.86 14.47
N PRO A 173 1.42 14.70 14.17
CA PRO A 173 0.44 15.79 14.39
C PRO A 173 0.41 16.29 15.83
N GLN A 174 0.72 15.42 16.80
CA GLN A 174 0.73 15.70 18.24
C GLN A 174 2.06 16.25 18.77
N GLY A 175 3.12 16.23 17.95
CA GLY A 175 4.47 16.70 18.30
C GLY A 175 5.21 15.85 19.34
N SER A 176 4.65 14.71 19.77
CA SER A 176 5.29 13.76 20.69
C SER A 176 4.75 12.34 20.51
N LEU A 177 5.53 11.34 20.95
CA LEU A 177 5.08 9.93 20.94
C LEU A 177 3.98 9.68 21.97
N ASP A 178 4.05 10.30 23.13
CA ASP A 178 3.00 10.19 24.17
C ASP A 178 1.70 10.82 23.67
N GLY A 179 1.76 12.00 23.06
CA GLY A 179 0.58 12.63 22.44
C GLY A 179 0.00 11.79 21.30
N LEU A 180 0.84 11.10 20.52
CA LEU A 180 0.36 10.14 19.53
C LEU A 180 -0.36 8.96 20.20
N THR A 181 0.24 8.36 21.23
CA THR A 181 -0.39 7.26 22.00
C THR A 181 -1.74 7.69 22.55
N GLU A 182 -1.83 8.87 23.16
CA GLU A 182 -3.09 9.41 23.69
C GLU A 182 -4.15 9.63 22.58
N SER A 183 -3.75 10.15 21.42
CA SER A 183 -4.66 10.37 20.29
C SER A 183 -5.19 9.09 19.65
N LEU A 184 -4.50 7.97 19.87
CA LEU A 184 -4.86 6.63 19.44
C LEU A 184 -5.63 5.84 20.52
N GLY A 185 -6.11 6.47 21.60
CA GLY A 185 -6.83 5.83 22.69
C GLY A 185 -7.87 4.81 22.22
N PRO A 186 -8.85 5.17 21.36
CA PRO A 186 -9.85 4.21 20.86
C PRO A 186 -9.24 3.01 20.11
N SER A 187 -8.16 3.21 19.37
CA SER A 187 -7.45 2.13 18.66
C SER A 187 -6.73 1.22 19.67
N PHE A 188 -6.13 1.78 20.72
CA PHE A 188 -5.50 1.01 21.78
C PHE A 188 -6.52 0.25 22.63
N ASP A 189 -7.66 0.84 22.97
CA ASP A 189 -8.74 0.18 23.69
C ASP A 189 -9.20 -1.08 22.93
N LEU A 190 -9.40 -0.95 21.62
CA LEU A 190 -9.73 -2.08 20.76
C LEU A 190 -8.60 -3.11 20.73
N LEU A 191 -7.36 -2.69 20.53
CA LEU A 191 -6.21 -3.59 20.44
C LEU A 191 -5.98 -4.35 21.74
N ASN A 192 -6.00 -3.66 22.88
CA ASN A 192 -5.85 -4.29 24.20
C ASN A 192 -6.99 -5.27 24.51
N GLY A 193 -8.20 -5.02 23.99
CA GLY A 193 -9.32 -5.96 24.06
C GLY A 193 -9.12 -7.23 23.23
N LEU A 194 -8.32 -7.17 22.17
CA LEU A 194 -7.99 -8.30 21.29
C LEU A 194 -6.75 -9.07 21.78
N LEU A 195 -5.85 -8.40 22.45
CA LEU A 195 -4.65 -8.98 23.04
C LEU A 195 -4.94 -9.41 24.49
N ARG A 196 -4.25 -10.44 24.97
CA ARG A 196 -4.16 -10.68 26.41
C ARG A 196 -3.18 -9.65 27.01
N PRO A 197 -3.27 -9.43 28.33
CA PRO A 197 -2.29 -8.58 29.01
C PRO A 197 -0.86 -8.96 28.62
N VAL A 198 0.01 -7.95 28.47
CA VAL A 198 1.44 -8.19 28.20
C VAL A 198 1.99 -9.19 29.21
N ASN A 199 2.99 -9.94 28.80
CA ASN A 199 3.67 -10.93 29.66
C ASN A 199 3.83 -10.40 31.09
N LYS A 200 3.43 -11.20 32.05
CA LYS A 200 3.44 -10.86 33.47
C LYS A 200 4.80 -10.36 33.96
N GLU A 201 5.89 -11.00 33.51
CA GLU A 201 7.25 -10.58 33.86
C GLU A 201 7.58 -9.16 33.35
N MET A 202 7.16 -8.81 32.14
CA MET A 202 7.35 -7.48 31.59
C MET A 202 6.47 -6.46 32.31
N CYS A 203 5.22 -6.81 32.60
CA CYS A 203 4.30 -5.98 33.34
C CYS A 203 4.82 -5.65 34.74
N GLU A 204 5.32 -6.65 35.48
CA GLU A 204 5.91 -6.49 36.80
C GLU A 204 7.23 -5.68 36.75
N ARG A 205 8.09 -5.96 35.75
CA ARG A 205 9.38 -5.28 35.56
C ARG A 205 9.22 -3.77 35.39
N TYR A 206 8.21 -3.35 34.63
CA TYR A 206 7.97 -1.93 34.33
C TYR A 206 6.83 -1.33 35.16
N SER A 207 6.21 -2.12 36.06
CA SER A 207 5.10 -1.68 36.93
C SER A 207 3.93 -1.09 36.16
N PHE A 208 3.53 -1.72 35.05
CA PHE A 208 2.38 -1.28 34.26
C PHE A 208 1.05 -1.54 35.00
N PRO A 209 0.17 -0.54 35.17
CA PRO A 209 -1.05 -0.69 35.94
C PRO A 209 -2.01 -1.76 35.42
N ASN A 210 -2.18 -1.86 34.10
CA ASN A 210 -3.14 -2.75 33.43
C ASN A 210 -2.46 -3.80 32.54
N CYS A 211 -1.15 -3.79 32.43
CA CYS A 211 -0.38 -4.65 31.50
C CYS A 211 -0.80 -4.45 30.03
N HIS A 212 -1.09 -3.23 29.63
CA HIS A 212 -1.49 -2.85 28.29
C HIS A 212 -0.28 -2.43 27.44
N VAL A 213 -0.42 -2.57 26.10
CA VAL A 213 0.67 -2.25 25.16
C VAL A 213 0.96 -0.74 25.12
N ASP A 214 -0.05 0.11 25.28
CA ASP A 214 0.05 1.57 25.31
C ASP A 214 0.76 2.12 26.58
N GLU A 215 0.86 1.32 27.64
CA GLU A 215 1.61 1.69 28.85
C GLU A 215 3.14 1.56 28.65
N MET A 216 3.57 0.91 27.57
CA MET A 216 4.99 0.76 27.26
C MET A 216 5.56 2.05 26.66
N PRO A 217 6.67 2.58 27.20
CA PRO A 217 7.33 3.74 26.62
C PRO A 217 7.73 3.51 25.15
N SER A 218 7.51 4.49 24.31
CA SER A 218 7.91 4.46 22.91
C SER A 218 9.10 5.36 22.64
N SER A 219 9.92 5.00 21.67
CA SER A 219 11.08 5.80 21.26
C SER A 219 11.35 5.68 19.76
N VAL A 220 11.99 6.70 19.19
CA VAL A 220 12.55 6.62 17.83
C VAL A 220 13.95 6.05 17.91
N THR A 221 14.18 4.93 17.25
CA THR A 221 15.45 4.22 17.22
C THR A 221 16.07 4.32 15.82
N VAL A 222 17.35 4.71 15.79
CA VAL A 222 18.18 4.67 14.57
C VAL A 222 19.26 3.61 14.78
N SER A 223 19.43 2.71 13.80
CA SER A 223 20.49 1.69 13.87
C SER A 223 21.90 2.31 13.95
N PRO A 224 22.89 1.64 14.55
CA PRO A 224 24.25 2.15 14.64
C PRO A 224 24.88 2.52 13.28
N THR A 225 24.50 1.81 12.22
CA THR A 225 24.96 2.06 10.84
C THR A 225 24.16 3.15 10.12
N GLY A 226 23.13 3.72 10.75
CA GLY A 226 22.25 4.72 10.13
C GLY A 226 21.38 4.18 9.01
N ASN A 227 21.25 2.86 8.87
CA ASN A 227 20.52 2.23 7.76
C ASN A 227 19.07 1.83 8.09
N ARG A 228 18.61 2.13 9.30
CA ARG A 228 17.23 1.86 9.75
C ARG A 228 16.77 2.91 10.75
N VAL A 229 15.55 3.42 10.55
CA VAL A 229 14.84 4.30 11.48
C VAL A 229 13.48 3.69 11.76
N VAL A 230 13.12 3.52 13.03
CA VAL A 230 11.85 2.90 13.44
C VAL A 230 11.36 3.53 14.75
N ILE A 231 10.06 3.48 14.99
CA ILE A 231 9.46 3.69 16.31
C ILE A 231 9.41 2.32 17.00
N THR A 232 9.95 2.23 18.21
CA THR A 232 10.00 1.03 19.06
C THR A 232 9.17 1.26 20.33
N GLY A 233 9.04 0.22 21.16
CA GLY A 233 8.20 0.26 22.36
C GLY A 233 6.73 0.04 22.07
N GLY A 234 5.85 0.62 22.86
CA GLY A 234 4.40 0.39 22.78
C GLY A 234 3.79 0.67 21.41
N LEU A 235 4.09 1.83 20.80
CA LEU A 235 3.61 2.19 19.46
C LEU A 235 4.14 1.22 18.38
N GLY A 236 5.42 0.84 18.46
CA GLY A 236 6.00 -0.10 17.51
C GLY A 236 5.37 -1.48 17.59
N MET A 237 5.13 -1.98 18.81
CA MET A 237 4.46 -3.25 19.05
C MET A 237 3.00 -3.21 18.61
N ALA A 238 2.28 -2.16 19.00
CA ALA A 238 0.88 -1.98 18.62
C ALA A 238 0.71 -1.90 17.10
N SER A 239 1.63 -1.24 16.40
CA SER A 239 1.65 -1.20 14.93
C SER A 239 1.79 -2.60 14.34
N GLY A 240 2.73 -3.39 14.84
CA GLY A 240 2.93 -4.76 14.38
C GLY A 240 1.72 -5.67 14.64
N PHE A 241 1.11 -5.59 15.82
CA PHE A 241 -0.11 -6.36 16.12
C PHE A 241 -1.28 -5.94 15.24
N SER A 242 -1.49 -4.64 15.06
CA SER A 242 -2.54 -4.14 14.18
C SER A 242 -2.35 -4.64 12.75
N GLU A 243 -1.13 -4.58 12.20
CA GLU A 243 -0.84 -5.13 10.87
C GLU A 243 -1.15 -6.63 10.77
N LEU A 244 -0.86 -7.39 11.82
CA LEU A 244 -1.15 -8.81 11.84
C LEU A 244 -2.65 -9.08 11.76
N PHE A 245 -3.47 -8.39 12.57
CA PHE A 245 -4.93 -8.51 12.50
C PHE A 245 -5.48 -8.08 11.14
N ILE A 246 -4.93 -7.01 10.55
CA ILE A 246 -5.27 -6.53 9.22
C ILE A 246 -4.95 -7.57 8.16
N MET A 247 -3.77 -8.18 8.20
CA MET A 247 -3.37 -9.22 7.25
C MET A 247 -4.22 -10.48 7.38
N GLU A 248 -4.53 -10.91 8.62
CA GLU A 248 -5.45 -12.03 8.84
C GLU A 248 -6.84 -11.74 8.28
N TYR A 249 -7.41 -10.58 8.58
CA TYR A 249 -8.71 -10.16 8.03
C TYR A 249 -8.69 -10.19 6.49
N SER A 250 -7.60 -9.73 5.90
CA SER A 250 -7.42 -9.67 4.44
C SER A 250 -7.23 -11.04 3.78
N GLN A 251 -7.00 -12.12 4.55
CA GLN A 251 -7.02 -13.49 4.01
C GLN A 251 -8.43 -13.98 3.67
N GLY A 252 -9.46 -13.25 4.09
CA GLY A 252 -10.85 -13.51 3.72
C GLY A 252 -11.56 -14.56 4.58
N PRO A 253 -12.88 -14.71 4.37
CA PRO A 253 -13.73 -15.51 5.25
C PRO A 253 -13.48 -17.03 5.16
N GLU A 254 -13.01 -17.53 4.02
CA GLU A 254 -12.76 -18.99 3.83
C GLU A 254 -11.57 -19.48 4.63
N ASP A 255 -10.61 -18.60 4.83
CA ASP A 255 -9.41 -18.87 5.59
C ASP A 255 -9.50 -18.43 7.05
N TRP A 256 -10.55 -17.70 7.39
CA TRP A 256 -10.80 -17.23 8.74
C TRP A 256 -11.39 -18.36 9.59
N ASN A 257 -10.55 -19.06 10.31
CA ASN A 257 -11.02 -20.03 11.28
C ASN A 257 -11.47 -19.27 12.53
N SER A 258 -12.79 -19.22 12.78
CA SER A 258 -13.41 -18.57 13.94
C SER A 258 -12.88 -19.05 15.31
N SER A 259 -12.17 -20.18 15.32
CA SER A 259 -11.46 -20.69 16.49
C SER A 259 -10.13 -19.99 16.78
N ALA A 260 -9.55 -19.24 15.82
CA ALA A 260 -8.28 -18.53 16.02
C ALA A 260 -8.45 -17.25 16.85
N LEU A 261 -9.60 -16.58 16.75
CA LEU A 261 -10.06 -15.65 17.78
C LEU A 261 -10.75 -16.49 18.86
N GLY A 262 -10.00 -17.05 19.80
CA GLY A 262 -10.58 -17.55 21.03
C GLY A 262 -11.48 -16.46 21.62
N PRO A 263 -12.53 -16.80 22.41
CA PRO A 263 -13.48 -15.82 22.89
C PRO A 263 -12.74 -14.73 23.67
N VAL A 264 -12.49 -13.60 23.00
CA VAL A 264 -12.16 -12.37 23.68
C VAL A 264 -13.43 -12.00 24.41
N SER A 265 -13.44 -12.19 25.72
CA SER A 265 -14.48 -11.78 26.68
C SER A 265 -15.87 -11.49 26.06
N GLY A 266 -16.53 -12.54 25.51
CA GLY A 266 -17.94 -12.46 25.09
C GLY A 266 -18.19 -12.11 23.61
N GLN A 267 -17.20 -11.88 22.77
CA GLN A 267 -17.37 -11.72 21.32
C GLN A 267 -16.80 -12.92 20.56
N SER A 268 -17.70 -13.84 20.19
CA SER A 268 -17.40 -14.86 19.18
C SER A 268 -17.64 -14.23 17.80
N GLY A 269 -16.60 -13.83 17.08
CA GLY A 269 -16.81 -13.29 15.73
C GLY A 269 -15.56 -12.67 15.12
N MET A 270 -15.61 -12.50 13.82
CA MET A 270 -14.67 -11.72 13.03
C MET A 270 -14.70 -10.24 13.45
N LEU A 271 -13.56 -9.55 13.29
CA LEU A 271 -13.52 -8.09 13.39
C LEU A 271 -14.41 -7.47 12.30
N SER A 272 -15.15 -6.42 12.66
CA SER A 272 -15.93 -5.67 11.69
C SER A 272 -15.02 -4.79 10.82
N GLU A 273 -15.57 -4.29 9.70
CA GLU A 273 -14.90 -3.33 8.84
C GLU A 273 -14.47 -2.07 9.62
N GLU A 274 -15.33 -1.58 10.52
CA GLU A 274 -15.03 -0.43 11.36
C GLU A 274 -13.89 -0.71 12.36
N GLN A 275 -13.88 -1.90 12.95
CA GLN A 275 -12.81 -2.30 13.87
C GLN A 275 -11.45 -2.43 13.15
N ILE A 276 -11.45 -2.97 11.94
CA ILE A 276 -10.25 -3.01 11.11
C ILE A 276 -9.80 -1.60 10.73
N GLY A 277 -10.72 -0.72 10.33
CA GLY A 277 -10.44 0.69 10.04
C GLY A 277 -9.84 1.42 11.25
N GLU A 278 -10.34 1.13 12.46
CA GLU A 278 -9.81 1.71 13.70
C GLU A 278 -8.39 1.19 14.00
N LEU A 279 -8.14 -0.12 13.87
CA LEU A 279 -6.80 -0.67 14.02
C LEU A 279 -5.80 -0.09 13.00
N TRP A 280 -6.27 0.27 11.80
CA TRP A 280 -5.40 0.84 10.75
C TRP A 280 -4.80 2.18 11.13
N ASN A 281 -5.42 2.93 12.05
CA ASN A 281 -4.90 4.22 12.50
C ASN A 281 -3.50 4.09 13.14
N ILE A 282 -3.24 3.01 13.88
CA ILE A 282 -1.95 2.79 14.56
C ILE A 282 -0.80 2.68 13.57
N PRO A 283 -0.76 1.71 12.64
CA PRO A 283 0.33 1.61 11.66
C PRO A 283 0.37 2.82 10.72
N THR A 284 -0.77 3.41 10.35
CA THR A 284 -0.80 4.61 9.50
C THR A 284 -0.03 5.76 10.11
N LEU A 285 -0.28 6.09 11.38
CA LEU A 285 0.38 7.21 12.04
C LEU A 285 1.82 6.86 12.45
N THR A 286 2.05 5.64 12.93
CA THR A 286 3.38 5.19 13.36
C THR A 286 4.37 5.09 12.18
N HIS A 287 3.98 4.40 11.09
CA HIS A 287 4.82 4.33 9.88
C HIS A 287 4.83 5.65 9.12
N GLY A 288 3.70 6.36 9.11
CA GLY A 288 3.60 7.67 8.49
C GLY A 288 4.61 8.67 9.04
N ALA A 289 4.77 8.73 10.35
CA ALA A 289 5.77 9.61 11.00
C ALA A 289 7.20 9.32 10.52
N VAL A 290 7.57 8.04 10.39
CA VAL A 290 8.89 7.63 9.90
C VAL A 290 9.02 7.90 8.40
N ASN A 291 8.04 7.49 7.60
CA ASN A 291 8.10 7.59 6.14
C ASN A 291 8.10 9.05 5.65
N ARG A 292 7.46 9.96 6.39
CA ARG A 292 7.34 11.39 6.04
C ARG A 292 8.44 12.25 6.66
N ALA A 293 9.24 11.73 7.60
CA ALA A 293 10.39 12.44 8.14
C ALA A 293 11.36 12.80 7.00
N PRO A 294 11.70 14.09 6.78
CA PRO A 294 12.43 14.54 5.60
C PRO A 294 13.73 13.76 5.34
N VAL A 295 14.50 13.48 6.38
CA VAL A 295 15.77 12.74 6.25
C VAL A 295 15.55 11.30 5.81
N VAL A 296 14.47 10.65 6.26
CA VAL A 296 14.11 9.27 5.87
C VAL A 296 13.52 9.24 4.47
N ALA A 297 12.58 10.15 4.19
CA ALA A 297 11.97 10.28 2.87
C ALA A 297 13.02 10.54 1.78
N GLN A 298 13.95 11.48 2.00
CA GLN A 298 15.05 11.76 1.08
C GLN A 298 15.96 10.53 0.89
N ALA A 299 16.38 9.88 1.97
CA ALA A 299 17.26 8.74 1.87
C ALA A 299 16.65 7.55 1.11
N GLN A 300 15.35 7.34 1.24
CA GLN A 300 14.66 6.14 0.75
C GLN A 300 13.88 6.34 -0.55
N ALA A 301 13.45 7.57 -0.85
CA ALA A 301 12.54 7.83 -1.97
C ALA A 301 13.14 8.71 -3.07
N SER A 302 14.32 9.30 -2.88
CA SER A 302 14.95 10.12 -3.92
C SER A 302 15.11 9.37 -5.24
N GLY A 303 15.56 8.12 -5.20
CA GLY A 303 15.68 7.28 -6.39
C GLY A 303 14.34 7.08 -7.09
N LEU A 304 13.33 6.61 -6.36
CA LEU A 304 12.00 6.33 -6.93
C LEU A 304 11.32 7.60 -7.47
N LEU A 305 11.38 8.73 -6.75
CA LEU A 305 10.79 9.97 -7.24
C LEU A 305 11.52 10.51 -8.48
N SER A 306 12.84 10.35 -8.55
CA SER A 306 13.64 10.68 -9.74
C SER A 306 13.26 9.79 -10.93
N GLU A 307 13.10 8.48 -10.72
CA GLU A 307 12.66 7.54 -11.78
C GLU A 307 11.25 7.88 -12.29
N ILE A 308 10.30 8.18 -11.39
CA ILE A 308 8.95 8.58 -11.76
C ILE A 308 8.98 9.87 -12.59
N ALA A 309 9.68 10.89 -12.14
CA ALA A 309 9.75 12.18 -12.83
C ALA A 309 10.42 12.04 -14.21
N SER A 310 11.54 11.34 -14.30
CA SER A 310 12.25 11.12 -15.58
C SER A 310 11.46 10.22 -16.54
N ALA A 311 10.68 9.25 -16.03
CA ALA A 311 9.78 8.45 -16.86
C ALA A 311 8.66 9.30 -17.48
N LEU A 312 8.06 10.21 -16.71
CA LEU A 312 7.02 11.12 -17.18
C LEU A 312 7.57 12.12 -18.21
N SER A 313 8.76 12.68 -17.98
CA SER A 313 9.37 13.66 -18.89
C SER A 313 10.07 13.03 -20.10
N GLY A 314 10.17 11.70 -20.17
CA GLY A 314 10.87 11.00 -21.25
C GLY A 314 12.39 11.17 -21.23
N THR A 315 12.96 11.53 -20.07
CA THR A 315 14.40 11.76 -19.86
C THR A 315 15.08 10.66 -19.04
N ASN A 316 14.40 9.52 -18.85
CA ASN A 316 14.94 8.42 -18.09
C ASN A 316 16.19 7.82 -18.72
N ARG A 317 17.13 7.38 -17.87
CA ARG A 317 18.39 6.75 -18.31
C ARG A 317 18.18 5.45 -19.07
N VAL A 318 17.08 4.74 -18.79
CA VAL A 318 16.71 3.47 -19.41
C VAL A 318 15.82 3.75 -20.63
N PRO A 319 16.28 3.56 -21.88
CA PRO A 319 15.48 3.87 -23.07
C PRO A 319 14.14 3.15 -23.12
N ALA A 320 14.04 1.93 -22.56
CA ALA A 320 12.80 1.18 -22.48
C ALA A 320 11.74 1.90 -21.62
N VAL A 321 12.12 2.58 -20.54
CA VAL A 321 11.22 3.41 -19.71
C VAL A 321 10.66 4.58 -20.51
N ASN A 322 11.50 5.24 -21.30
CA ASN A 322 11.07 6.37 -22.13
C ASN A 322 10.06 5.94 -23.19
N ARG A 323 10.26 4.78 -23.81
CA ARG A 323 9.39 4.23 -24.84
C ARG A 323 8.07 3.71 -24.28
N ALA A 324 8.09 3.06 -23.10
CA ALA A 324 6.92 2.44 -22.51
C ALA A 324 5.82 3.47 -22.23
N ARG A 325 4.58 3.09 -22.54
CA ARG A 325 3.37 3.87 -22.25
C ARG A 325 2.88 3.58 -20.82
N LEU A 326 3.07 2.34 -20.34
CA LEU A 326 2.86 1.95 -18.95
C LEU A 326 4.19 1.60 -18.31
N VAL A 327 4.54 2.30 -17.23
CA VAL A 327 5.74 2.04 -16.41
C VAL A 327 5.29 1.68 -15.01
N VAL A 328 5.76 0.56 -14.46
CA VAL A 328 5.43 0.13 -13.10
C VAL A 328 6.71 -0.10 -12.31
N PHE A 329 6.80 0.52 -11.15
CA PHE A 329 7.79 0.23 -10.11
C PHE A 329 7.09 -0.54 -8.98
N MET A 330 7.37 -1.84 -8.86
CA MET A 330 6.74 -2.72 -7.88
C MET A 330 7.63 -2.86 -6.64
N GLY A 331 7.26 -2.15 -5.58
CA GLY A 331 7.96 -2.14 -4.29
C GLY A 331 7.07 -2.59 -3.13
N SER A 332 7.20 -1.88 -2.02
CA SER A 332 6.41 -2.09 -0.79
C SER A 332 5.53 -0.88 -0.48
N GLU A 333 4.58 -1.06 0.45
CA GLU A 333 3.73 0.01 0.97
C GLU A 333 4.59 1.18 1.47
N ASN A 334 5.71 0.89 2.14
CA ASN A 334 6.64 1.93 2.61
C ASN A 334 7.30 2.72 1.48
N ASN A 335 7.54 2.13 0.30
CA ASN A 335 8.04 2.89 -0.85
C ASN A 335 6.99 3.91 -1.32
N VAL A 336 5.71 3.52 -1.37
CA VAL A 336 4.59 4.43 -1.68
C VAL A 336 4.52 5.57 -0.66
N GLY A 337 4.52 5.24 0.65
CA GLY A 337 4.45 6.23 1.72
C GLY A 337 5.63 7.22 1.74
N ARG A 338 6.84 6.74 1.43
CA ARG A 338 8.05 7.59 1.39
C ARG A 338 8.09 8.51 0.18
N VAL A 339 7.68 8.03 -0.98
CA VAL A 339 7.53 8.88 -2.17
C VAL A 339 6.46 9.93 -1.93
N ALA A 340 5.32 9.55 -1.35
CA ALA A 340 4.29 10.52 -0.95
C ALA A 340 4.81 11.54 0.06
N GLY A 341 5.51 11.09 1.10
CA GLY A 341 6.15 11.96 2.10
C GLY A 341 7.15 12.94 1.48
N LEU A 342 8.00 12.45 0.57
CA LEU A 342 8.99 13.29 -0.12
C LEU A 342 8.30 14.28 -1.07
N ALA A 343 7.25 13.87 -1.79
CA ALA A 343 6.52 14.73 -2.71
C ALA A 343 5.51 15.68 -2.01
N GLY A 344 5.26 15.51 -0.71
CA GLY A 344 4.26 16.29 0.04
C GLY A 344 2.82 15.90 -0.33
N PHE A 345 2.59 14.63 -0.66
CA PHE A 345 1.30 14.12 -1.09
C PHE A 345 0.52 13.45 0.05
N SER A 346 -0.80 13.54 -0.01
CA SER A 346 -1.71 12.93 0.96
C SER A 346 -2.97 12.40 0.28
N TRP A 347 -3.71 11.52 0.96
CA TRP A 347 -5.00 10.99 0.55
C TRP A 347 -5.79 10.52 1.77
N LYS A 348 -7.08 10.26 1.55
CA LYS A 348 -7.97 9.68 2.56
C LYS A 348 -8.59 8.41 2.01
N VAL A 349 -8.72 7.40 2.86
CA VAL A 349 -9.40 6.14 2.51
C VAL A 349 -10.67 6.03 3.39
N PRO A 350 -11.84 5.78 2.80
CA PRO A 350 -13.06 5.58 3.56
C PRO A 350 -12.90 4.49 4.63
N GLY A 351 -13.42 4.74 5.82
CA GLY A 351 -13.33 3.82 6.96
C GLY A 351 -12.04 3.92 7.77
N ILE A 352 -11.05 4.72 7.38
CA ILE A 352 -9.81 4.97 8.13
C ILE A 352 -9.72 6.46 8.46
N ARG A 353 -9.56 6.79 9.74
CA ARG A 353 -9.55 8.19 10.22
C ARG A 353 -8.23 8.89 9.93
N ALA A 354 -7.13 8.18 10.05
CA ALA A 354 -5.80 8.71 9.77
C ALA A 354 -5.59 8.98 8.28
N GLU A 355 -4.91 10.06 7.94
CA GLU A 355 -4.57 10.40 6.55
C GLU A 355 -3.40 9.55 6.03
N THR A 356 -3.38 9.32 4.73
CA THR A 356 -2.34 8.55 4.01
C THR A 356 -2.17 7.10 4.47
N PRO A 357 -3.26 6.34 4.71
CA PRO A 357 -3.13 4.93 5.05
C PRO A 357 -2.58 4.13 3.86
N LEU A 358 -1.76 3.14 4.17
CA LEU A 358 -1.12 2.25 3.21
C LEU A 358 -1.75 0.86 3.32
N LEU A 359 -2.67 0.54 2.42
CA LEU A 359 -3.35 -0.75 2.40
C LEU A 359 -2.56 -1.77 1.57
N PRO A 360 -2.68 -3.08 1.85
CA PRO A 360 -2.03 -4.10 1.04
C PRO A 360 -2.38 -3.96 -0.45
N GLY A 361 -1.38 -3.92 -1.31
CA GLY A 361 -1.55 -3.74 -2.75
C GLY A 361 -1.82 -2.30 -3.20
N CYS A 362 -1.77 -1.32 -2.30
CA CYS A 362 -1.95 0.07 -2.69
C CYS A 362 -0.91 0.55 -3.70
N SER A 363 -1.28 1.54 -4.48
CA SER A 363 -0.43 2.10 -5.52
C SER A 363 -0.66 3.60 -5.68
N MET A 364 0.35 4.32 -6.17
CA MET A 364 0.20 5.68 -6.71
C MET A 364 0.36 5.63 -8.22
N ALA A 365 -0.61 6.16 -8.95
CA ALA A 365 -0.57 6.29 -10.41
C ALA A 365 -0.39 7.75 -10.80
N PHE A 366 0.56 7.99 -11.68
CA PHE A 366 0.86 9.29 -12.28
C PHE A 366 0.53 9.19 -13.76
N GLU A 367 -0.47 9.93 -14.19
CA GLU A 367 -0.93 9.99 -15.58
C GLU A 367 -0.38 11.24 -16.25
N LEU A 368 0.24 11.07 -17.41
CA LEU A 368 0.69 12.18 -18.25
C LEU A 368 -0.33 12.40 -19.36
N TRP A 369 -0.94 13.56 -19.36
CA TRP A 369 -1.96 13.98 -20.32
C TRP A 369 -1.43 15.09 -21.22
N ASN A 370 -1.60 14.93 -22.53
CA ASN A 370 -1.43 16.01 -23.48
C ASN A 370 -2.72 16.83 -23.50
N THR A 371 -2.59 18.12 -23.27
CA THR A 371 -3.73 19.05 -23.22
C THR A 371 -3.47 20.25 -24.11
N PRO A 372 -4.49 21.03 -24.49
CA PRO A 372 -4.29 22.27 -25.24
C PRO A 372 -3.36 23.29 -24.58
N SER A 373 -3.24 23.26 -23.24
CA SER A 373 -2.35 24.14 -22.46
C SER A 373 -0.97 23.52 -22.17
N GLY A 374 -0.65 22.38 -22.77
CA GLY A 374 0.60 21.65 -22.56
C GLY A 374 0.43 20.40 -21.68
N PRO A 375 1.53 19.66 -21.44
CA PRO A 375 1.48 18.40 -20.71
C PRO A 375 1.12 18.62 -19.22
N GLN A 376 0.13 17.83 -18.74
CA GLN A 376 -0.35 17.83 -17.36
C GLN A 376 -0.10 16.47 -16.70
N VAL A 377 0.24 16.47 -15.43
CA VAL A 377 0.34 15.29 -14.57
C VAL A 377 -0.85 15.25 -13.64
N ARG A 378 -1.56 14.12 -13.61
CA ARG A 378 -2.58 13.79 -12.61
C ARG A 378 -2.07 12.67 -11.72
N CYS A 379 -2.35 12.72 -10.42
CA CYS A 379 -1.93 11.66 -9.49
C CYS A 379 -3.14 11.10 -8.73
N PHE A 380 -3.21 9.78 -8.66
CA PHE A 380 -4.23 9.05 -7.92
C PHE A 380 -3.61 8.03 -6.97
N PHE A 381 -4.29 7.80 -5.84
CA PHE A 381 -4.03 6.66 -4.97
C PHE A 381 -5.04 5.56 -5.28
N ILE A 382 -4.55 4.35 -5.48
CA ILE A 382 -5.33 3.19 -5.89
C ILE A 382 -5.21 2.12 -4.82
N THR A 383 -6.34 1.60 -4.35
CA THR A 383 -6.38 0.55 -3.33
C THR A 383 -7.69 -0.23 -3.40
N LEU A 384 -7.77 -1.35 -2.71
CA LEU A 384 -9.03 -2.01 -2.41
C LEU A 384 -9.66 -1.38 -1.15
N SER A 385 -10.99 -1.40 -1.04
CA SER A 385 -11.66 -1.07 0.22
C SER A 385 -11.36 -2.12 1.29
N ILE A 386 -11.53 -1.78 2.58
CA ILE A 386 -11.38 -2.73 3.69
C ILE A 386 -12.28 -3.96 3.44
N ARG A 387 -13.52 -3.73 3.02
CA ARG A 387 -14.48 -4.78 2.66
C ARG A 387 -13.94 -5.68 1.53
N ALA A 388 -13.48 -5.09 0.43
CA ALA A 388 -12.98 -5.85 -0.73
C ALA A 388 -11.74 -6.69 -0.41
N LEU A 389 -10.89 -6.24 0.53
CA LEU A 389 -9.76 -7.04 1.02
C LEU A 389 -10.23 -8.33 1.71
N HIS A 390 -11.41 -8.34 2.34
CA HIS A 390 -11.95 -9.47 3.08
C HIS A 390 -12.89 -10.36 2.28
N GLU A 391 -13.71 -9.78 1.40
CA GLU A 391 -14.73 -10.51 0.65
C GLU A 391 -14.12 -11.64 -0.20
N LYS A 392 -14.91 -12.68 -0.46
CA LYS A 392 -14.51 -13.75 -1.35
C LYS A 392 -14.15 -13.18 -2.72
N ILE A 393 -12.97 -13.53 -3.23
CA ILE A 393 -12.59 -13.16 -4.59
C ILE A 393 -13.44 -14.02 -5.54
N PRO A 394 -14.31 -13.43 -6.36
CA PRO A 394 -15.09 -14.23 -7.30
C PRO A 394 -14.15 -14.89 -8.30
N VAL A 395 -14.24 -16.21 -8.43
CA VAL A 395 -13.53 -16.95 -9.47
C VAL A 395 -14.48 -17.11 -10.65
N ALA A 396 -14.10 -16.60 -11.81
CA ALA A 396 -14.88 -16.77 -13.03
C ALA A 396 -14.89 -18.25 -13.48
N VAL A 397 -15.87 -18.60 -14.33
CA VAL A 397 -16.12 -19.97 -14.80
C VAL A 397 -14.87 -20.68 -15.37
N ASN A 398 -13.84 -19.96 -15.78
CA ASN A 398 -12.61 -20.48 -16.38
C ASN A 398 -11.40 -20.47 -15.42
N GLY A 399 -11.62 -20.42 -14.10
CA GLY A 399 -10.53 -20.38 -13.13
C GLY A 399 -9.83 -19.02 -13.00
N ARG A 400 -10.38 -17.96 -13.63
CA ARG A 400 -9.88 -16.59 -13.52
C ARG A 400 -10.61 -15.86 -12.41
N TYR A 401 -9.96 -14.88 -11.82
CA TYR A 401 -10.61 -13.97 -10.89
C TYR A 401 -11.54 -13.02 -11.63
N ALA A 402 -12.69 -12.73 -11.03
CA ALA A 402 -13.56 -11.67 -11.52
C ALA A 402 -12.99 -10.30 -11.14
N VAL A 403 -13.47 -9.28 -11.85
CA VAL A 403 -13.13 -7.89 -11.60
C VAL A 403 -13.53 -7.49 -10.18
N ILE A 404 -12.60 -6.89 -9.44
CA ILE A 404 -12.89 -6.16 -8.21
C ILE A 404 -12.68 -4.68 -8.52
N GLU A 405 -13.71 -3.86 -8.30
CA GLU A 405 -13.60 -2.42 -8.48
C GLU A 405 -12.67 -1.82 -7.41
N PRO A 406 -11.52 -1.25 -7.78
CA PRO A 406 -10.66 -0.56 -6.84
C PRO A 406 -11.24 0.80 -6.46
N LEU A 407 -10.82 1.30 -5.31
CA LEU A 407 -10.94 2.71 -4.98
C LEU A 407 -9.84 3.48 -5.71
N VAL A 408 -10.24 4.42 -6.56
CA VAL A 408 -9.35 5.40 -7.20
C VAL A 408 -9.60 6.74 -6.52
N LEU A 409 -8.65 7.16 -5.69
CA LEU A 409 -8.80 8.29 -4.79
C LEU A 409 -7.92 9.46 -5.23
N PRO A 410 -8.38 10.70 -5.11
CA PRO A 410 -7.55 11.86 -5.40
C PRO A 410 -6.36 11.92 -4.43
N VAL A 411 -5.21 12.28 -4.96
CA VAL A 411 -4.02 12.64 -4.20
C VAL A 411 -3.99 14.16 -4.10
N PHE A 412 -3.74 14.68 -2.89
CA PHE A 412 -3.67 16.10 -2.60
C PHE A 412 -2.22 16.54 -2.38
N GLY A 413 -1.88 17.73 -2.87
CA GLY A 413 -0.61 18.38 -2.59
C GLY A 413 -0.60 19.10 -1.24
N GLU A 414 0.51 19.74 -0.89
CA GLU A 414 0.66 20.52 0.35
C GLU A 414 -0.26 21.74 0.39
N ASP A 415 -0.72 22.21 -0.76
CA ASP A 415 -1.73 23.28 -0.91
C ASP A 415 -3.17 22.82 -0.62
N GLY A 416 -3.36 21.51 -0.39
CA GLY A 416 -4.66 20.88 -0.18
C GLY A 416 -5.47 20.67 -1.46
N GLU A 417 -4.91 21.00 -2.62
CA GLU A 417 -5.55 20.79 -3.91
C GLU A 417 -5.20 19.42 -4.50
N ALA A 418 -6.12 18.87 -5.31
CA ALA A 418 -5.85 17.63 -6.02
C ALA A 418 -4.64 17.80 -6.95
N VAL A 419 -3.78 16.76 -7.00
CA VAL A 419 -2.57 16.79 -7.83
C VAL A 419 -2.96 16.68 -9.30
N VAL A 420 -3.27 17.84 -9.89
CA VAL A 420 -3.41 18.08 -11.33
C VAL A 420 -2.57 19.30 -11.66
N MET A 421 -1.42 19.11 -12.30
CA MET A 421 -0.48 20.20 -12.49
C MET A 421 0.32 20.06 -13.80
N PRO A 422 0.86 21.18 -14.35
CA PRO A 422 1.80 21.10 -15.46
C PRO A 422 2.97 20.16 -15.14
N LEU A 423 3.41 19.37 -16.13
CA LEU A 423 4.57 18.47 -15.98
C LEU A 423 5.79 19.24 -15.43
N SER A 424 6.04 20.45 -15.90
CA SER A 424 7.15 21.29 -15.44
C SER A 424 7.08 21.65 -13.95
N ARG A 425 5.87 21.78 -13.40
CA ARG A 425 5.68 21.96 -11.93
C ARG A 425 6.00 20.69 -11.17
N PHE A 426 5.57 19.54 -11.69
CA PHE A 426 5.89 18.24 -11.09
C PHE A 426 7.40 17.97 -11.09
N GLU A 427 8.09 18.23 -12.22
CA GLU A 427 9.54 18.14 -12.32
C GLU A 427 10.25 19.06 -11.33
N LYS A 428 9.75 20.28 -11.14
CA LYS A 428 10.29 21.21 -10.14
C LYS A 428 10.12 20.70 -8.72
N ILE A 429 8.96 20.12 -8.37
CA ILE A 429 8.74 19.48 -7.08
C ILE A 429 9.75 18.35 -6.89
N ALA A 430 9.86 17.43 -7.85
CA ALA A 430 10.80 16.31 -7.77
C ALA A 430 12.24 16.79 -7.61
N SER A 431 12.71 17.68 -8.48
CA SER A 431 14.11 18.15 -8.47
C SER A 431 14.47 18.94 -7.21
N SER A 432 13.53 19.67 -6.62
CA SER A 432 13.76 20.44 -5.38
C SER A 432 13.84 19.55 -4.13
N ARG A 433 13.25 18.36 -4.15
CA ARG A 433 13.14 17.47 -2.99
C ARG A 433 14.06 16.26 -3.06
N VAL A 434 14.38 15.81 -4.27
CA VAL A 434 15.34 14.72 -4.49
C VAL A 434 16.74 15.16 -4.05
N ARG A 435 17.36 14.32 -3.21
CA ARG A 435 18.78 14.44 -2.89
C ARG A 435 19.57 13.56 -3.84
N ASN A 436 20.28 14.16 -4.80
CA ASN A 436 21.00 13.45 -5.86
C ASN A 436 21.99 12.39 -5.32
N ALA A 437 22.63 12.66 -4.19
CA ALA A 437 23.52 11.68 -3.54
C ALA A 437 22.78 10.42 -3.05
N CYS A 438 21.44 10.47 -2.92
CA CYS A 438 20.60 9.35 -2.51
C CYS A 438 19.93 8.64 -3.70
N VAL A 439 20.22 9.05 -4.93
CA VAL A 439 19.76 8.37 -6.14
C VAL A 439 20.77 7.27 -6.48
N PRO A 440 20.40 5.98 -6.35
CA PRO A 440 21.31 4.90 -6.66
C PRO A 440 21.61 4.82 -8.16
N PRO A 441 22.75 4.29 -8.58
CA PRO A 441 23.00 3.95 -9.97
C PRO A 441 22.08 2.81 -10.42
N GLU A 442 21.97 2.62 -11.73
CA GLU A 442 21.33 1.43 -12.26
C GLU A 442 22.12 0.18 -11.86
N PRO A 443 21.44 -0.93 -11.50
CA PRO A 443 22.11 -2.20 -11.24
C PRO A 443 22.91 -2.65 -12.45
N SER A 444 24.09 -3.21 -12.21
CA SER A 444 24.98 -3.73 -13.26
C SER A 444 24.36 -4.89 -14.04
N VAL A 445 23.46 -5.64 -13.38
CA VAL A 445 22.73 -6.79 -13.97
C VAL A 445 21.25 -6.62 -13.70
N VAL A 446 20.45 -6.64 -14.76
CA VAL A 446 18.99 -6.69 -14.70
C VAL A 446 18.52 -7.93 -15.44
N ARG A 447 17.72 -8.76 -14.77
CA ARG A 447 17.13 -9.97 -15.35
C ARG A 447 15.70 -9.71 -15.77
N GLU A 448 15.35 -10.16 -16.96
CA GLU A 448 13.95 -10.15 -17.42
C GLU A 448 13.29 -11.49 -17.08
N VAL A 449 12.11 -11.43 -16.48
CA VAL A 449 11.27 -12.59 -16.15
C VAL A 449 9.98 -12.45 -16.95
N VAL A 450 9.75 -13.36 -17.88
CA VAL A 450 8.51 -13.38 -18.68
C VAL A 450 7.46 -14.21 -17.97
N THR A 451 6.27 -13.66 -17.77
CA THR A 451 5.14 -14.39 -17.17
C THR A 451 4.65 -15.46 -18.13
N GLN A 452 4.35 -16.64 -17.58
CA GLN A 452 3.60 -17.64 -18.34
C GLN A 452 2.14 -17.20 -18.27
N GLY A 453 1.61 -16.60 -19.35
CA GLY A 453 0.19 -16.24 -19.38
C GLY A 453 -0.67 -17.40 -18.86
N SER A 454 -1.69 -17.11 -18.09
CA SER A 454 -2.52 -18.06 -17.30
C SER A 454 -3.27 -19.15 -18.11
N GLY A 455 -2.82 -19.46 -19.32
CA GLY A 455 -3.34 -20.52 -20.21
C GLY A 455 -2.57 -21.86 -20.16
N GLY A 456 -1.59 -22.04 -19.27
CA GLY A 456 -0.84 -23.28 -19.13
C GLY A 456 -1.61 -24.31 -18.30
N SER A 457 -2.19 -25.30 -18.97
CA SER A 457 -2.87 -26.45 -18.37
C SER A 457 -2.02 -27.11 -17.28
N HIS A 458 -2.60 -27.32 -16.13
CA HIS A 458 -2.19 -28.40 -15.24
C HIS A 458 -2.30 -29.73 -16.02
N ARG A 459 -1.17 -30.33 -16.34
CA ARG A 459 -1.05 -31.76 -16.58
C ARG A 459 -0.46 -32.41 -15.35
#